data_8eb5dc46e40b743afe8479605de80d36
#
_entry.id   8eb5dc46e40b743afe8479605de80d36
#
_cell.length_a   1.000
_cell.length_b   1.000
_cell.length_c   1.000
_cell.angle_alpha   90.00
_cell.angle_beta   90.00
_cell.angle_gamma   90.00
#
_symmetry.space_group_name_H-M   'P 1'
#
loop_
_entity.id
_entity.type
_entity.pdbx_description
1 polymer ?
#
loop_
_entity_poly.entity_id
_entity_poly.type
_entity_poly.pdbx_seq_one_letter_code
_entity_poly.pdbx_strand_id
1 'polypeptide(L)'
;MNGAPRPASTPADPPRGWRAGLGRPGARPAAHLRCLCLAGPTAAGKTAAALAIAQALPVEIVSVDSALVYRGMDIGTAKPSAAERAQVPHHLIDILDPAQSYSAAQFLADATRLVEEIRARGRLPLLVGGTMLYFKALFEGLDAMPPADAAIRAALDAEAAAHGWPALHAELARVDPITAARLPSGDAQRIQRALEVFRLTGRPISSFHRERGEALDAPPLLALEPASRAWLHER
;
A
#
# COMPACT_ATOMS: atom_id res chain seq x y z
N MET A 1 6.83 59.77 15.47
CA MET A 1 5.87 58.69 15.73
C MET A 1 6.56 57.39 15.34
N ASN A 2 7.10 56.70 16.33
CA ASN A 2 7.87 55.46 16.14
C ASN A 2 6.94 54.25 16.15
N GLY A 3 6.81 53.60 15.00
CA GLY A 3 6.16 52.28 14.89
C GLY A 3 7.17 51.19 15.19
N ALA A 4 7.02 50.52 16.34
CA ALA A 4 7.81 49.34 16.67
C ALA A 4 7.43 48.15 15.77
N PRO A 5 8.40 47.29 15.37
CA PRO A 5 8.11 46.09 14.59
C PRO A 5 7.37 45.06 15.46
N ARG A 6 6.34 44.40 14.85
CA ARG A 6 5.62 43.30 15.46
C ARG A 6 6.58 42.10 15.66
N PRO A 7 6.49 41.39 16.79
CA PRO A 7 7.27 40.17 16.99
C PRO A 7 6.82 39.08 16.02
N ALA A 8 7.79 38.34 15.49
CA ALA A 8 7.59 37.18 14.64
C ALA A 8 6.74 36.14 15.39
N SER A 9 5.72 35.62 14.72
CA SER A 9 4.87 34.53 15.24
C SER A 9 5.70 33.29 15.47
N THR A 10 5.73 32.83 16.71
CA THR A 10 6.29 31.55 17.11
C THR A 10 5.56 30.44 16.31
N PRO A 11 6.28 29.44 15.75
CA PRO A 11 5.64 28.30 15.10
C PRO A 11 4.70 27.63 16.11
N ALA A 12 3.48 27.32 15.67
CA ALA A 12 2.51 26.61 16.48
C ALA A 12 3.05 25.22 16.85
N ASP A 13 2.93 24.86 18.13
CA ASP A 13 3.25 23.52 18.60
C ASP A 13 2.48 22.47 17.78
N PRO A 14 3.12 21.35 17.41
CA PRO A 14 2.44 20.26 16.70
C PRO A 14 1.30 19.73 17.58
N PRO A 15 0.16 19.32 16.97
CA PRO A 15 -1.00 18.85 17.71
C PRO A 15 -0.59 17.64 18.59
N ARG A 16 -0.96 17.70 19.87
CA ARG A 16 -0.69 16.62 20.84
C ARG A 16 -1.36 15.31 20.34
N GLY A 17 -0.57 14.30 20.08
CA GLY A 17 -1.04 12.98 19.61
C GLY A 17 -0.14 12.32 18.57
N TRP A 18 0.92 12.96 18.14
CA TRP A 18 1.90 12.37 17.23
C TRP A 18 2.82 11.42 18.03
N ARG A 19 2.67 10.13 17.81
CA ARG A 19 3.68 9.15 18.20
C ARG A 19 4.48 8.75 16.97
N ALA A 20 5.69 9.24 16.86
CA ALA A 20 6.66 8.69 15.94
C ALA A 20 7.07 7.30 16.48
N GLY A 21 6.58 6.25 15.88
CA GLY A 21 7.11 4.91 16.06
C GLY A 21 8.48 4.86 15.41
N LEU A 22 9.50 5.32 16.12
CA LEU A 22 10.88 5.11 15.69
C LEU A 22 11.14 3.62 15.77
N GLY A 23 11.41 2.99 14.62
CA GLY A 23 11.91 1.62 14.56
C GLY A 23 13.08 1.46 15.51
N ARG A 24 13.27 0.27 16.09
CA ARG A 24 14.29 -0.05 17.08
C ARG A 24 15.65 0.53 16.66
N PRO A 25 16.34 1.26 17.56
CA PRO A 25 17.70 1.73 17.27
C PRO A 25 18.62 0.51 17.16
N GLY A 26 19.25 0.34 15.98
CA GLY A 26 20.20 -0.73 15.73
C GLY A 26 20.02 -1.51 14.42
N ALA A 27 18.88 -1.40 13.74
CA ALA A 27 18.71 -2.00 12.43
C ALA A 27 19.44 -1.16 11.35
N ARG A 28 20.36 -1.76 10.61
CA ARG A 28 20.95 -1.12 9.43
C ARG A 28 19.87 -0.92 8.37
N PRO A 29 19.80 0.25 7.68
CA PRO A 29 18.80 0.44 6.63
C PRO A 29 19.01 -0.56 5.49
N ALA A 30 17.91 -1.05 4.95
CA ALA A 30 17.90 -1.96 3.80
C ALA A 30 18.82 -1.47 2.71
N ALA A 31 19.80 -2.26 2.34
CA ALA A 31 20.86 -1.85 1.42
C ALA A 31 20.33 -1.51 0.02
N HIS A 32 19.07 -1.86 -0.31
CA HIS A 32 18.52 -1.74 -1.65
C HIS A 32 17.34 -0.77 -1.79
N LEU A 33 16.60 -0.44 -0.74
CA LEU A 33 15.50 0.55 -0.84
C LEU A 33 15.78 1.75 0.07
N ARG A 34 16.63 2.67 -0.38
CA ARG A 34 16.82 3.95 0.32
C ARG A 34 15.66 4.88 -0.01
N CYS A 35 14.56 4.75 0.70
CA CYS A 35 13.37 5.57 0.61
C CYS A 35 12.82 5.83 2.01
N LEU A 36 11.89 6.78 2.13
CA LEU A 36 11.11 7.04 3.33
C LEU A 36 9.66 6.63 3.07
N CYS A 37 9.03 5.97 4.02
CA CYS A 37 7.63 5.55 3.92
C CYS A 37 6.76 6.34 4.89
N LEU A 38 5.58 6.79 4.40
CA LEU A 38 4.57 7.48 5.18
C LEU A 38 3.23 6.75 5.02
N ALA A 39 2.82 6.04 6.07
CA ALA A 39 1.59 5.25 6.08
C ALA A 39 0.53 5.86 7.00
N GLY A 40 -0.71 5.49 6.79
CA GLY A 40 -1.84 5.85 7.65
C GLY A 40 -3.18 5.64 6.96
N PRO A 41 -4.29 5.62 7.71
CA PRO A 41 -5.62 5.47 7.13
C PRO A 41 -6.01 6.68 6.26
N THR A 42 -7.07 6.54 5.48
CA THR A 42 -7.66 7.66 4.75
C THR A 42 -8.03 8.78 5.74
N ALA A 43 -7.91 10.02 5.33
CA ALA A 43 -8.14 11.22 6.14
C ALA A 43 -7.15 11.46 7.31
N ALA A 44 -6.13 10.63 7.51
CA ALA A 44 -5.11 10.85 8.56
C ALA A 44 -4.15 12.01 8.31
N GLY A 45 -4.27 12.73 7.17
CA GLY A 45 -3.43 13.89 6.86
C GLY A 45 -2.12 13.55 6.13
N LYS A 46 -2.02 12.36 5.52
CA LYS A 46 -0.81 11.93 4.79
C LYS A 46 -0.36 12.91 3.71
N THR A 47 -1.29 13.42 2.90
CA THR A 47 -0.98 14.38 1.83
C THR A 47 -0.36 15.65 2.37
N ALA A 48 -0.97 16.25 3.40
CA ALA A 48 -0.42 17.45 4.03
C ALA A 48 0.97 17.22 4.63
N ALA A 49 1.19 16.09 5.30
CA ALA A 49 2.48 15.70 5.85
C ALA A 49 3.53 15.48 4.74
N ALA A 50 3.16 14.81 3.64
CA ALA A 50 4.04 14.59 2.50
C ALA A 50 4.46 15.90 1.82
N LEU A 51 3.54 16.85 1.65
CA LEU A 51 3.82 18.18 1.11
C LEU A 51 4.71 19.00 2.05
N ALA A 52 4.50 18.91 3.37
CA ALA A 52 5.39 19.57 4.33
C ALA A 52 6.82 19.00 4.31
N ILE A 53 6.95 17.67 4.14
CA ILE A 53 8.26 17.04 3.93
C ILE A 53 8.90 17.53 2.63
N ALA A 54 8.12 17.67 1.56
CA ALA A 54 8.60 18.13 0.27
C ALA A 54 9.10 19.60 0.27
N GLN A 55 8.58 20.43 1.18
CA GLN A 55 9.09 21.79 1.39
C GLN A 55 10.48 21.80 2.07
N ALA A 56 10.77 20.79 2.88
CA ALA A 56 12.03 20.73 3.65
C ALA A 56 13.10 19.86 2.98
N LEU A 57 12.72 18.90 2.16
CA LEU A 57 13.62 17.92 1.55
C LEU A 57 13.34 17.77 0.05
N PRO A 58 14.37 17.50 -0.77
CA PRO A 58 14.22 17.27 -2.20
C PRO A 58 13.62 15.87 -2.48
N VAL A 59 12.34 15.69 -2.18
CA VAL A 59 11.63 14.42 -2.38
C VAL A 59 10.89 14.36 -3.71
N GLU A 60 10.56 13.13 -4.13
CA GLU A 60 9.49 12.83 -5.09
C GLU A 60 8.56 11.81 -4.45
N ILE A 61 7.24 11.99 -4.59
CA ILE A 61 6.24 11.15 -3.95
C ILE A 61 5.89 9.96 -4.85
N VAL A 62 5.89 8.76 -4.27
CA VAL A 62 5.37 7.54 -4.91
C VAL A 62 4.12 7.10 -4.16
N SER A 63 2.98 7.08 -4.85
CA SER A 63 1.70 6.69 -4.25
C SER A 63 1.67 5.20 -3.91
N VAL A 64 1.35 4.87 -2.66
CA VAL A 64 1.14 3.50 -2.15
C VAL A 64 -0.36 3.29 -1.92
N ASP A 65 -1.13 3.44 -3.01
CA ASP A 65 -2.59 3.40 -2.95
C ASP A 65 -3.15 2.65 -4.16
N SER A 66 -4.07 1.71 -3.91
CA SER A 66 -4.65 0.85 -4.95
C SER A 66 -5.77 1.51 -5.75
N ALA A 67 -6.27 2.69 -5.34
CA ALA A 67 -7.31 3.42 -6.04
C ALA A 67 -6.76 4.60 -6.86
N LEU A 68 -5.71 5.26 -6.36
CA LEU A 68 -5.16 6.46 -7.01
C LEU A 68 -4.50 6.18 -8.36
N VAL A 69 -4.17 4.95 -8.67
CA VAL A 69 -3.57 4.53 -9.95
C VAL A 69 -4.54 4.72 -11.14
N TYR A 70 -5.84 4.79 -10.89
CA TYR A 70 -6.86 4.84 -11.93
C TYR A 70 -7.21 6.27 -12.35
N ARG A 71 -7.21 6.51 -13.67
CA ARG A 71 -7.63 7.79 -14.26
C ARG A 71 -9.10 8.06 -13.99
N GLY A 72 -9.44 9.32 -13.68
CA GLY A 72 -10.83 9.75 -13.49
C GLY A 72 -11.49 9.28 -12.20
N MET A 73 -10.80 8.47 -11.37
CA MET A 73 -11.29 8.12 -10.04
C MET A 73 -10.86 9.18 -9.02
N ASP A 74 -11.43 10.37 -9.12
CA ASP A 74 -11.00 11.55 -8.33
C ASP A 74 -11.88 11.79 -7.10
N ILE A 75 -13.13 11.32 -7.13
CA ILE A 75 -14.10 11.49 -6.05
C ILE A 75 -14.08 10.26 -5.12
N GLY A 76 -14.01 10.49 -3.81
CA GLY A 76 -14.04 9.41 -2.81
C GLY A 76 -12.72 8.66 -2.62
N THR A 77 -11.67 9.01 -3.36
CA THR A 77 -10.35 8.34 -3.30
C THR A 77 -9.31 9.16 -2.53
N ALA A 78 -9.65 10.36 -2.09
CA ALA A 78 -8.71 11.31 -1.48
C ALA A 78 -7.47 11.59 -2.37
N LYS A 79 -7.65 11.60 -3.68
CA LYS A 79 -6.59 11.87 -4.67
C LYS A 79 -6.07 13.30 -4.49
N PRO A 80 -4.74 13.53 -4.47
CA PRO A 80 -4.18 14.87 -4.42
C PRO A 80 -4.67 15.71 -5.59
N SER A 81 -5.06 16.95 -5.30
CA SER A 81 -5.50 17.93 -6.30
C SER A 81 -4.39 18.27 -7.30
N ALA A 82 -4.75 18.85 -8.43
CA ALA A 82 -3.78 19.34 -9.41
C ALA A 82 -2.80 20.36 -8.80
N ALA A 83 -3.29 21.24 -7.90
CA ALA A 83 -2.46 22.23 -7.20
C ALA A 83 -1.47 21.56 -6.23
N GLU A 84 -1.85 20.51 -5.53
CA GLU A 84 -0.95 19.74 -4.67
C GLU A 84 0.09 18.97 -5.50
N ARG A 85 -0.33 18.34 -6.60
CA ARG A 85 0.57 17.62 -7.52
C ARG A 85 1.55 18.53 -8.25
N ALA A 86 1.23 19.81 -8.42
CA ALA A 86 2.14 20.79 -9.01
C ALA A 86 3.28 21.22 -8.06
N GLN A 87 3.15 21.01 -6.74
CA GLN A 87 4.17 21.39 -5.77
C GLN A 87 5.36 20.43 -5.72
N VAL A 88 5.13 19.15 -6.01
CA VAL A 88 6.14 18.09 -5.97
C VAL A 88 5.76 16.98 -6.94
N PRO A 89 6.72 16.34 -7.63
CA PRO A 89 6.42 15.22 -8.52
C PRO A 89 5.73 14.08 -7.77
N HIS A 90 4.63 13.58 -8.35
CA HIS A 90 3.88 12.43 -7.86
C HIS A 90 3.91 11.31 -8.90
N HIS A 91 4.17 10.10 -8.46
CA HIS A 91 4.21 8.90 -9.27
C HIS A 91 3.12 7.92 -8.85
N LEU A 92 2.72 7.02 -9.77
CA LEU A 92 1.68 6.01 -9.59
C LEU A 92 0.29 6.60 -9.29
N ILE A 93 0.01 7.77 -9.85
CA ILE A 93 -1.32 8.39 -9.88
C ILE A 93 -1.76 8.51 -11.33
N ASP A 94 -3.01 8.18 -11.66
CA ASP A 94 -3.60 8.29 -13.00
C ASP A 94 -2.83 7.53 -14.11
N ILE A 95 -2.27 6.37 -13.81
CA ILE A 95 -1.45 5.58 -14.74
C ILE A 95 -2.25 4.55 -15.54
N LEU A 96 -3.41 4.12 -15.05
CA LEU A 96 -4.22 3.05 -15.65
C LEU A 96 -5.65 3.50 -15.93
N ASP A 97 -6.29 2.80 -16.87
CA ASP A 97 -7.73 2.87 -17.09
C ASP A 97 -8.45 2.04 -16.02
N PRO A 98 -9.63 2.46 -15.51
CA PRO A 98 -10.39 1.69 -14.52
C PRO A 98 -10.79 0.27 -14.94
N ALA A 99 -10.83 -0.02 -16.22
CA ALA A 99 -11.06 -1.38 -16.75
C ALA A 99 -9.84 -2.32 -16.60
N GLN A 100 -8.67 -1.79 -16.28
CA GLN A 100 -7.45 -2.55 -16.09
C GLN A 100 -7.28 -2.93 -14.62
N SER A 101 -6.58 -4.04 -14.37
CA SER A 101 -6.23 -4.45 -13.00
C SER A 101 -4.80 -4.01 -12.64
N TYR A 102 -4.59 -3.64 -11.39
CA TYR A 102 -3.25 -3.34 -10.85
C TYR A 102 -2.96 -4.19 -9.63
N SER A 103 -2.04 -5.11 -9.76
CA SER A 103 -1.69 -6.08 -8.72
C SER A 103 -0.57 -5.57 -7.80
N ALA A 104 -0.43 -6.20 -6.62
CA ALA A 104 0.70 -5.93 -5.72
C ALA A 104 2.06 -6.25 -6.36
N ALA A 105 2.12 -7.19 -7.29
CA ALA A 105 3.35 -7.52 -8.02
C ALA A 105 3.74 -6.41 -9.01
N GLN A 106 2.77 -5.85 -9.74
CA GLN A 106 2.99 -4.69 -10.60
C GLN A 106 3.42 -3.47 -9.80
N PHE A 107 2.73 -3.21 -8.67
CA PHE A 107 3.12 -2.14 -7.76
C PHE A 107 4.57 -2.30 -7.27
N LEU A 108 4.96 -3.50 -6.83
CA LEU A 108 6.31 -3.77 -6.33
C LEU A 108 7.38 -3.49 -7.41
N ALA A 109 7.13 -3.95 -8.64
CA ALA A 109 8.02 -3.72 -9.77
C ALA A 109 8.16 -2.23 -10.09
N ASP A 110 7.03 -1.52 -10.20
CA ASP A 110 7.01 -0.09 -10.51
C ASP A 110 7.62 0.76 -9.40
N ALA A 111 7.29 0.47 -8.13
CA ALA A 111 7.83 1.21 -6.99
C ALA A 111 9.34 1.02 -6.86
N THR A 112 9.85 -0.21 -7.07
CA THR A 112 11.29 -0.49 -7.03
C THR A 112 12.03 0.29 -8.12
N ARG A 113 11.54 0.24 -9.36
CA ARG A 113 12.09 1.01 -10.49
C ARG A 113 12.09 2.51 -10.20
N LEU A 114 10.97 3.06 -9.72
CA LEU A 114 10.84 4.48 -9.41
C LEU A 114 11.77 4.91 -8.27
N VAL A 115 11.95 4.10 -7.24
CA VAL A 115 12.90 4.38 -6.16
C VAL A 115 14.32 4.55 -6.71
N GLU A 116 14.73 3.68 -7.63
CA GLU A 116 16.06 3.77 -8.26
C GLU A 116 16.17 5.01 -9.16
N GLU A 117 15.17 5.29 -9.99
CA GLU A 117 15.14 6.45 -10.87
C GLU A 117 15.15 7.78 -10.10
N ILE A 118 14.36 7.90 -9.03
CA ILE A 118 14.32 9.11 -8.18
C ILE A 118 15.67 9.35 -7.52
N ARG A 119 16.29 8.27 -7.02
CA ARG A 119 17.64 8.36 -6.43
C ARG A 119 18.72 8.74 -7.44
N ALA A 120 18.63 8.21 -8.66
CA ALA A 120 19.55 8.58 -9.73
C ALA A 120 19.49 10.08 -10.06
N ARG A 121 18.36 10.72 -9.82
CA ARG A 121 18.18 12.19 -9.90
C ARG A 121 18.65 12.96 -8.66
N GLY A 122 19.23 12.28 -7.67
CA GLY A 122 19.67 12.88 -6.40
C GLY A 122 18.52 13.28 -5.47
N ARG A 123 17.32 12.74 -5.67
CA ARG A 123 16.16 13.01 -4.84
C ARG A 123 15.85 11.85 -3.89
N LEU A 124 15.12 12.12 -2.82
CA LEU A 124 14.67 11.12 -1.85
C LEU A 124 13.28 10.60 -2.25
N PRO A 125 13.12 9.28 -2.52
CA PRO A 125 11.80 8.69 -2.74
C PRO A 125 10.98 8.72 -1.45
N LEU A 126 9.78 9.32 -1.48
CA LEU A 126 8.82 9.34 -0.38
C LEU A 126 7.59 8.51 -0.77
N LEU A 127 7.47 7.31 -0.21
CA LEU A 127 6.37 6.39 -0.47
C LEU A 127 5.20 6.70 0.47
N VAL A 128 4.06 7.15 -0.09
CA VAL A 128 2.93 7.68 0.70
C VAL A 128 1.66 6.91 0.39
N GLY A 129 1.01 6.33 1.40
CA GLY A 129 -0.28 5.68 1.16
C GLY A 129 -0.90 4.95 2.32
N GLY A 130 -1.95 4.16 2.01
CA GLY A 130 -2.73 3.39 2.98
C GLY A 130 -2.91 1.92 2.62
N THR A 131 -2.46 1.47 1.44
CA THR A 131 -2.61 0.09 1.01
C THR A 131 -1.56 -0.81 1.65
N MET A 132 -1.91 -1.41 2.80
CA MET A 132 -0.96 -2.19 3.61
C MET A 132 -0.40 -3.41 2.88
N LEU A 133 -1.14 -4.00 1.94
CA LEU A 133 -0.64 -5.08 1.09
C LEU A 133 0.56 -4.63 0.24
N TYR A 134 0.57 -3.38 -0.22
CA TYR A 134 1.67 -2.83 -1.01
C TYR A 134 2.90 -2.57 -0.14
N PHE A 135 2.73 -2.03 1.07
CA PHE A 135 3.84 -1.91 2.02
C PHE A 135 4.40 -3.28 2.42
N LYS A 136 3.51 -4.27 2.65
CA LYS A 136 3.95 -5.63 2.92
C LYS A 136 4.78 -6.20 1.76
N ALA A 137 4.34 -6.01 0.52
CA ALA A 137 5.08 -6.45 -0.66
C ALA A 137 6.46 -5.79 -0.76
N LEU A 138 6.57 -4.49 -0.40
CA LEU A 138 7.85 -3.77 -0.39
C LEU A 138 8.81 -4.26 0.70
N PHE A 139 8.30 -4.60 1.89
CA PHE A 139 9.13 -4.92 3.05
C PHE A 139 9.49 -6.41 3.15
N GLU A 140 8.54 -7.27 2.78
CA GLU A 140 8.67 -8.72 2.91
C GLU A 140 8.89 -9.43 1.55
N GLY A 141 8.66 -8.69 0.44
CA GLY A 141 8.57 -9.28 -0.88
C GLY A 141 7.22 -9.96 -1.11
N LEU A 142 7.10 -10.60 -2.25
CA LEU A 142 5.94 -11.43 -2.59
C LEU A 142 6.38 -12.89 -2.72
N ASP A 143 5.50 -13.78 -2.29
CA ASP A 143 5.67 -15.20 -2.56
C ASP A 143 5.64 -15.45 -4.08
N ALA A 144 6.44 -16.41 -4.55
CA ALA A 144 6.55 -16.75 -5.97
C ALA A 144 5.28 -17.50 -6.46
N MET A 145 4.14 -16.84 -6.40
CA MET A 145 2.85 -17.37 -6.85
C MET A 145 2.64 -17.07 -8.34
N PRO A 146 1.92 -17.95 -9.06
CA PRO A 146 1.59 -17.71 -10.46
C PRO A 146 0.76 -16.42 -10.60
N PRO A 147 0.84 -15.73 -11.75
CA PRO A 147 -0.06 -14.62 -12.05
C PRO A 147 -1.52 -15.08 -12.09
N ALA A 148 -2.43 -14.13 -12.06
CA ALA A 148 -3.85 -14.41 -12.21
C ALA A 148 -4.16 -14.92 -13.62
N ASP A 149 -5.05 -15.91 -13.71
CA ASP A 149 -5.55 -16.47 -14.95
C ASP A 149 -7.05 -16.19 -15.11
N ALA A 150 -7.40 -15.44 -16.15
CA ALA A 150 -8.78 -15.00 -16.36
C ALA A 150 -9.73 -16.17 -16.68
N ALA A 151 -9.25 -17.21 -17.36
CA ALA A 151 -10.10 -18.35 -17.74
C ALA A 151 -10.43 -19.21 -16.51
N ILE A 152 -9.44 -19.46 -15.65
CA ILE A 152 -9.66 -20.22 -14.41
C ILE A 152 -10.58 -19.42 -13.47
N ARG A 153 -10.41 -18.11 -13.36
CA ARG A 153 -11.31 -17.27 -12.55
C ARG A 153 -12.74 -17.31 -13.04
N ALA A 154 -12.95 -17.15 -14.35
CA ALA A 154 -14.28 -17.25 -14.94
C ALA A 154 -14.93 -18.63 -14.70
N ALA A 155 -14.17 -19.72 -14.76
CA ALA A 155 -14.66 -21.05 -14.44
C ALA A 155 -15.06 -21.16 -12.96
N LEU A 156 -14.23 -20.67 -12.04
CA LEU A 156 -14.53 -20.64 -10.60
C LEU A 156 -15.75 -19.78 -10.27
N ASP A 157 -15.93 -18.63 -10.96
CA ASP A 157 -17.11 -17.77 -10.79
C ASP A 157 -18.39 -18.47 -11.28
N ALA A 158 -18.32 -19.21 -12.40
CA ALA A 158 -19.44 -20.00 -12.90
C ALA A 158 -19.80 -21.16 -11.95
N GLU A 159 -18.82 -21.84 -11.39
CA GLU A 159 -19.04 -22.88 -10.37
C GLU A 159 -19.65 -22.30 -9.09
N ALA A 160 -19.16 -21.13 -8.66
CA ALA A 160 -19.71 -20.41 -7.51
C ALA A 160 -21.14 -19.95 -7.74
N ALA A 161 -21.48 -19.53 -8.95
CA ALA A 161 -22.85 -19.18 -9.32
C ALA A 161 -23.80 -20.40 -9.28
N ALA A 162 -23.31 -21.58 -9.62
CA ALA A 162 -24.10 -22.81 -9.63
C ALA A 162 -24.23 -23.44 -8.22
N HIS A 163 -23.17 -23.43 -7.41
CA HIS A 163 -23.09 -24.23 -6.18
C HIS A 163 -22.85 -23.38 -4.91
N GLY A 164 -22.56 -22.10 -5.07
CA GLY A 164 -22.22 -21.18 -3.99
C GLY A 164 -20.77 -21.29 -3.50
N TRP A 165 -20.25 -20.20 -2.93
CA TRP A 165 -18.91 -20.15 -2.36
C TRP A 165 -18.65 -21.16 -1.23
N PRO A 166 -19.64 -21.53 -0.37
CA PRO A 166 -19.44 -22.60 0.61
C PRO A 166 -19.06 -23.94 0.01
N ALA A 167 -19.56 -24.28 -1.20
CA ALA A 167 -19.18 -25.53 -1.88
C ALA A 167 -17.72 -25.48 -2.36
N LEU A 168 -17.29 -24.34 -2.91
CA LEU A 168 -15.89 -24.12 -3.29
C LEU A 168 -14.96 -24.08 -2.08
N HIS A 169 -15.42 -23.56 -0.95
CA HIS A 169 -14.67 -23.64 0.32
C HIS A 169 -14.48 -25.08 0.78
N ALA A 170 -15.50 -25.94 0.63
CA ALA A 170 -15.37 -27.37 0.93
C ALA A 170 -14.38 -28.06 -0.02
N GLU A 171 -14.31 -27.66 -1.30
CA GLU A 171 -13.26 -28.10 -2.23
C GLU A 171 -11.87 -27.63 -1.74
N LEU A 172 -11.75 -26.36 -1.38
CA LEU A 172 -10.50 -25.82 -0.84
C LEU A 172 -10.05 -26.60 0.41
N ALA A 173 -10.97 -26.97 1.29
CA ALA A 173 -10.65 -27.75 2.49
C ALA A 173 -10.04 -29.12 2.19
N ARG A 174 -10.31 -29.69 1.02
CA ARG A 174 -9.72 -30.97 0.57
C ARG A 174 -8.31 -30.80 0.02
N VAL A 175 -8.05 -29.69 -0.68
CA VAL A 175 -6.77 -29.45 -1.38
C VAL A 175 -5.79 -28.58 -0.57
N ASP A 176 -6.31 -27.71 0.29
CA ASP A 176 -5.52 -26.83 1.19
C ASP A 176 -6.26 -26.61 2.51
N PRO A 177 -6.27 -27.59 3.41
CA PRO A 177 -6.94 -27.47 4.71
C PRO A 177 -6.37 -26.35 5.57
N ILE A 178 -5.09 -26.01 5.42
CA ILE A 178 -4.43 -24.93 6.16
C ILE A 178 -5.05 -23.57 5.81
N THR A 179 -5.24 -23.32 4.51
CA THR A 179 -5.85 -22.08 4.04
C THR A 179 -7.35 -22.07 4.36
N ALA A 180 -8.07 -23.16 4.10
CA ALA A 180 -9.50 -23.23 4.37
C ALA A 180 -9.85 -22.96 5.83
N ALA A 181 -9.08 -23.50 6.78
CA ALA A 181 -9.31 -23.28 8.22
C ALA A 181 -9.24 -21.80 8.65
N ARG A 182 -8.57 -20.94 7.88
CA ARG A 182 -8.41 -19.51 8.17
C ARG A 182 -9.43 -18.63 7.47
N LEU A 183 -10.16 -19.16 6.49
CA LEU A 183 -11.07 -18.40 5.65
C LEU A 183 -12.53 -18.69 6.02
N PRO A 184 -13.37 -17.65 6.15
CA PRO A 184 -14.82 -17.84 6.16
C PRO A 184 -15.28 -18.47 4.83
N SER A 185 -16.31 -19.31 4.88
CA SER A 185 -16.85 -19.99 3.69
C SER A 185 -17.48 -19.06 2.64
N GLY A 186 -17.72 -17.79 2.99
CA GLY A 186 -18.21 -16.73 2.10
C GLY A 186 -17.11 -15.79 1.57
N ASP A 187 -15.84 -16.00 1.90
CA ASP A 187 -14.74 -15.16 1.42
C ASP A 187 -14.37 -15.51 -0.05
N ALA A 188 -15.24 -15.06 -0.95
CA ALA A 188 -15.16 -15.35 -2.39
C ALA A 188 -13.77 -15.11 -2.96
N GLN A 189 -13.21 -13.92 -2.71
CA GLN A 189 -11.96 -13.50 -3.32
C GLN A 189 -10.77 -14.37 -2.90
N ARG A 190 -10.68 -14.72 -1.61
CA ARG A 190 -9.58 -15.53 -1.10
C ARG A 190 -9.73 -17.00 -1.44
N ILE A 191 -10.96 -17.52 -1.43
CA ILE A 191 -11.27 -18.89 -1.88
C ILE A 191 -10.93 -19.03 -3.37
N GLN A 192 -11.40 -18.09 -4.21
CA GLN A 192 -11.08 -18.07 -5.65
C GLN A 192 -9.57 -18.09 -5.87
N ARG A 193 -8.83 -17.20 -5.21
CA ARG A 193 -7.38 -17.12 -5.37
C ARG A 193 -6.67 -18.41 -4.95
N ALA A 194 -7.08 -19.04 -3.87
CA ALA A 194 -6.47 -20.28 -3.39
C ALA A 194 -6.70 -21.44 -4.37
N LEU A 195 -7.93 -21.58 -4.86
CA LEU A 195 -8.27 -22.59 -5.87
C LEU A 195 -7.63 -22.31 -7.23
N GLU A 196 -7.55 -21.04 -7.66
CA GLU A 196 -6.84 -20.62 -8.86
C GLU A 196 -5.37 -21.09 -8.83
N VAL A 197 -4.66 -20.79 -7.73
CA VAL A 197 -3.26 -21.22 -7.56
C VAL A 197 -3.14 -22.73 -7.61
N PHE A 198 -4.04 -23.45 -6.95
CA PHE A 198 -4.05 -24.92 -6.99
C PHE A 198 -4.32 -25.47 -8.39
N ARG A 199 -5.30 -24.92 -9.11
CA ARG A 199 -5.62 -25.36 -10.48
C ARG A 199 -4.51 -25.07 -11.48
N LEU A 200 -3.76 -23.96 -11.28
CA LEU A 200 -2.61 -23.63 -12.12
C LEU A 200 -1.38 -24.49 -11.86
N THR A 201 -1.14 -24.86 -10.62
CA THR A 201 0.16 -25.43 -10.20
C THR A 201 0.10 -26.83 -9.65
N GLY A 202 -1.08 -27.33 -9.32
CA GLY A 202 -1.28 -28.58 -8.58
C GLY A 202 -0.83 -28.50 -7.11
N ARG A 203 -0.45 -27.33 -6.62
CA ARG A 203 0.08 -27.13 -5.26
C ARG A 203 -0.82 -26.19 -4.45
N PRO A 204 -1.06 -26.51 -3.17
CA PRO A 204 -1.84 -25.63 -2.28
C PRO A 204 -1.17 -24.27 -2.10
N ILE A 205 -1.97 -23.19 -2.02
CA ILE A 205 -1.44 -21.85 -1.85
C ILE A 205 -0.64 -21.71 -0.55
N SER A 206 -1.01 -22.44 0.50
CA SER A 206 -0.27 -22.50 1.76
C SER A 206 1.19 -22.94 1.60
N SER A 207 1.50 -23.76 0.57
CA SER A 207 2.87 -24.21 0.30
C SER A 207 3.78 -23.17 -0.32
N PHE A 208 3.21 -22.04 -0.79
CA PHE A 208 3.98 -20.92 -1.34
C PHE A 208 4.32 -19.87 -0.28
N HIS A 209 3.61 -19.89 0.86
CA HIS A 209 3.93 -18.98 1.94
C HIS A 209 5.30 -19.35 2.52
N ARG A 210 6.26 -18.46 2.34
CA ARG A 210 7.59 -18.60 2.96
C ARG A 210 7.42 -18.59 4.48
N GLU A 211 8.11 -19.47 5.16
CA GLU A 211 8.41 -19.23 6.57
C GLU A 211 9.04 -17.84 6.64
N ARG A 212 8.54 -17.01 7.56
CA ARG A 212 9.05 -15.64 7.72
C ARG A 212 10.55 -15.71 7.96
N GLY A 213 11.33 -15.46 6.92
CA GLY A 213 12.73 -15.15 7.05
C GLY A 213 12.88 -13.88 7.88
N GLU A 214 14.06 -13.69 8.49
CA GLU A 214 14.39 -12.43 9.15
C GLU A 214 14.00 -11.27 8.25
N ALA A 215 13.27 -10.30 8.82
CA ALA A 215 12.80 -9.13 8.08
C ALA A 215 14.01 -8.50 7.39
N LEU A 216 13.99 -8.50 6.06
CA LEU A 216 14.93 -7.70 5.27
C LEU A 216 14.89 -6.29 5.85
N ASP A 217 16.02 -5.62 5.93
CA ASP A 217 16.14 -4.24 6.43
C ASP A 217 15.07 -3.34 5.80
N ALA A 218 13.93 -3.22 6.43
CA ALA A 218 12.80 -2.45 5.92
C ALA A 218 13.15 -0.95 5.95
N PRO A 219 12.75 -0.18 4.93
CA PRO A 219 12.94 1.26 4.94
C PRO A 219 12.21 1.90 6.12
N PRO A 220 12.66 3.09 6.62
CA PRO A 220 11.98 3.80 7.69
C PRO A 220 10.53 4.05 7.35
N LEU A 221 9.62 3.68 8.26
CA LEU A 221 8.18 3.87 8.12
C LEU A 221 7.67 4.80 9.21
N LEU A 222 7.10 5.93 8.80
CA LEU A 222 6.34 6.83 9.63
C LEU A 222 4.86 6.48 9.50
N ALA A 223 4.20 6.17 10.63
CA ALA A 223 2.77 5.91 10.65
C ALA A 223 2.02 7.10 11.22
N LEU A 224 1.04 7.62 10.49
CA LEU A 224 0.09 8.60 10.99
C LEU A 224 -1.09 7.87 11.62
N GLU A 225 -1.12 7.82 12.94
CA GLU A 225 -2.22 7.21 13.68
C GLU A 225 -3.13 8.30 14.24
N PRO A 226 -4.42 8.31 13.86
CA PRO A 226 -5.38 9.24 14.44
C PRO A 226 -5.64 8.91 15.91
N ALA A 227 -5.88 9.93 16.73
CA ALA A 227 -6.11 9.77 18.15
C ALA A 227 -7.36 8.92 18.47
N SER A 228 -8.35 8.92 17.57
CA SER A 228 -9.56 8.10 17.69
C SER A 228 -10.19 7.84 16.33
N ARG A 229 -11.03 6.80 16.26
CA ARG A 229 -11.83 6.49 15.07
C ARG A 229 -12.89 7.57 14.80
N ALA A 230 -13.45 8.16 15.86
CA ALA A 230 -14.43 9.25 15.75
C ALA A 230 -13.83 10.45 15.01
N TRP A 231 -12.61 10.83 15.35
CA TRP A 231 -11.88 11.92 14.66
C TRP A 231 -11.70 11.68 13.15
N LEU A 232 -11.53 10.43 12.71
CA LEU A 232 -11.47 10.09 11.29
C LEU A 232 -12.83 10.21 10.59
N HIS A 233 -13.92 9.85 11.30
CA HIS A 233 -15.26 9.88 10.73
C HIS A 233 -15.82 11.30 10.57
N GLU A 234 -15.28 12.27 11.29
CA GLU A 234 -15.63 13.69 11.19
C GLU A 234 -14.97 14.41 10.01
N ARG A 235 -14.02 13.79 9.37
CA ARG A 235 -13.20 14.34 8.26
C ARG A 235 -13.50 13.68 6.92
#